data_8cfc9812f6c4adb2cca06ea90bd97017
#
_entry.id   8cfc9812f6c4adb2cca06ea90bd97017
#
_cell.length_a   1.000
_cell.length_b   1.000
_cell.length_c   1.000
_cell.angle_alpha   90.00
_cell.angle_beta   90.00
_cell.angle_gamma   90.00
#
_symmetry.space_group_name_H-M   'P 1'
#
loop_
_entity.id
_entity.type
_entity.pdbx_description
1 polymer ?
#
loop_
_entity_poly.entity_id
_entity_poly.type
_entity_poly.pdbx_seq_one_letter_code
_entity_poly.pdbx_strand_id
1 'polypeptide(L)'
;MAITESDLFKGVSQRVITRIANASEEHNYKVNSIIFKKGEQALFFYVLAAGDVHIELGETEGRLAVNKPGEVFGWSALVAPYVYTATARSVKDTKVIKISRDLIEEVIQEHPAEGIAVLKNLSAIIAGRLRFSYQQLAPEA
;
A
#
# COMPACT_ATOMS: atom_id res chain seq x y z
N MET A 1 11.04 8.86 -8.35
CA MET A 1 11.13 7.76 -7.37
C MET A 1 9.74 7.44 -6.86
N ALA A 2 9.40 6.16 -6.77
CA ALA A 2 8.04 5.74 -6.44
C ALA A 2 7.50 6.31 -5.12
N ILE A 3 8.34 6.42 -4.09
CA ILE A 3 7.92 6.97 -2.80
C ILE A 3 7.49 8.42 -2.94
N THR A 4 8.21 9.23 -3.72
CA THR A 4 7.86 10.64 -3.89
C THR A 4 6.62 10.83 -4.75
N GLU A 5 6.26 9.83 -5.55
CA GLU A 5 5.05 9.87 -6.37
C GLU A 5 3.81 9.42 -5.60
N SER A 6 4.00 8.83 -4.42
CA SER A 6 2.89 8.25 -3.66
C SER A 6 2.11 9.31 -2.90
N ASP A 7 0.79 9.24 -3.00
CA ASP A 7 -0.10 10.10 -2.21
C ASP A 7 0.05 9.86 -0.71
N LEU A 8 0.57 8.70 -0.31
CA LEU A 8 0.77 8.41 1.12
C LEU A 8 1.77 9.38 1.76
N PHE A 9 2.77 9.82 1.01
CA PHE A 9 3.82 10.70 1.53
C PHE A 9 3.67 12.15 1.11
N LYS A 10 2.51 12.52 0.61
CA LYS A 10 2.23 13.89 0.23
C LYS A 10 2.31 14.81 1.44
N GLY A 11 3.07 15.88 1.32
CA GLY A 11 3.24 16.84 2.41
C GLY A 11 4.28 16.44 3.45
N VAL A 12 4.94 15.30 3.26
CA VAL A 12 6.02 14.85 4.14
C VAL A 12 7.33 15.48 3.68
N SER A 13 8.17 15.90 4.62
CA SER A 13 9.43 16.57 4.28
C SER A 13 10.37 15.63 3.53
N GLN A 14 11.22 16.21 2.69
CA GLN A 14 12.22 15.44 1.95
C GLN A 14 13.14 14.66 2.88
N ARG A 15 13.46 15.22 4.04
CA ARG A 15 14.32 14.55 5.02
C ARG A 15 13.68 13.23 5.50
N VAL A 16 12.39 13.26 5.81
CA VAL A 16 11.69 12.06 6.28
C VAL A 16 11.50 11.07 5.12
N ILE A 17 11.17 11.58 3.94
CA ILE A 17 11.05 10.72 2.74
C ILE A 17 12.37 9.99 2.48
N THR A 18 13.48 10.69 2.56
CA THR A 18 14.81 10.08 2.35
C THR A 18 15.10 9.01 3.40
N ARG A 19 14.74 9.28 4.66
CA ARG A 19 14.91 8.29 5.72
C ARG A 19 14.11 7.03 5.44
N ILE A 20 12.86 7.18 5.02
CA ILE A 20 11.99 6.05 4.69
C ILE A 20 12.56 5.28 3.50
N ALA A 21 12.96 5.99 2.45
CA ALA A 21 13.51 5.36 1.26
C ALA A 21 14.78 4.55 1.56
N ASN A 22 15.67 5.11 2.38
CA ASN A 22 16.93 4.45 2.71
C ASN A 22 16.75 3.20 3.56
N ALA A 23 15.68 3.12 4.34
CA ALA A 23 15.40 1.99 5.22
C ALA A 23 14.43 1.00 4.60
N SER A 24 13.96 1.26 3.39
CA SER A 24 13.00 0.39 2.68
C SER A 24 13.74 -0.47 1.66
N GLU A 25 13.08 -1.54 1.20
CA GLU A 25 13.68 -2.49 0.28
C GLU A 25 12.94 -2.48 -1.06
N GLU A 26 13.71 -2.56 -2.14
CA GLU A 26 13.14 -2.75 -3.46
C GLU A 26 13.04 -4.25 -3.72
N HIS A 27 11.86 -4.70 -4.12
CA HIS A 27 11.61 -6.11 -4.44
C HIS A 27 11.05 -6.24 -5.84
N ASN A 28 11.50 -7.29 -6.54
CA ASN A 28 10.99 -7.62 -7.86
C ASN A 28 10.21 -8.94 -7.78
N TYR A 29 9.04 -8.94 -8.38
CA TYR A 29 8.20 -10.13 -8.47
C TYR A 29 7.98 -10.48 -9.92
N LYS A 30 8.16 -11.74 -10.27
CA LYS A 30 7.83 -12.23 -11.60
C LYS A 30 6.33 -12.35 -11.75
N VAL A 31 5.88 -12.37 -12.99
CA VAL A 31 4.46 -12.55 -13.30
C VAL A 31 3.89 -13.74 -12.52
N ASN A 32 2.67 -13.56 -12.01
CA ASN A 32 1.92 -14.59 -11.29
C ASN A 32 2.55 -15.01 -9.96
N SER A 33 3.21 -14.08 -9.27
CA SER A 33 3.74 -14.30 -7.92
C SER A 33 2.76 -13.78 -6.88
N ILE A 34 2.71 -14.47 -5.74
CA ILE A 34 1.92 -13.99 -4.60
C ILE A 34 2.83 -13.11 -3.75
N ILE A 35 2.40 -11.86 -3.53
CA ILE A 35 3.16 -10.90 -2.72
C ILE A 35 2.80 -11.09 -1.24
N PHE A 36 1.52 -11.22 -0.96
CA PHE A 36 1.05 -11.62 0.37
C PHE A 36 -0.32 -12.29 0.23
N LYS A 37 -0.69 -13.07 1.24
CA LYS A 37 -1.95 -13.82 1.25
C LYS A 37 -2.92 -13.28 2.27
N LYS A 38 -4.20 -13.30 1.92
CA LYS A 38 -5.28 -13.03 2.86
C LYS A 38 -5.12 -13.89 4.10
N GLY A 39 -5.23 -13.26 5.27
CA GLY A 39 -5.13 -13.94 6.55
C GLY A 39 -3.74 -13.95 7.17
N GLU A 40 -2.70 -13.63 6.39
CA GLU A 40 -1.34 -13.55 6.94
C GLU A 40 -1.16 -12.29 7.76
N GLN A 41 -0.27 -12.36 8.75
CA GLN A 41 0.09 -11.19 9.55
C GLN A 41 0.71 -10.13 8.66
N ALA A 42 0.21 -8.90 8.76
CA ALA A 42 0.65 -7.80 7.92
C ALA A 42 1.75 -7.01 8.63
N LEU A 43 3.00 -7.25 8.23
CA LEU A 43 4.17 -6.56 8.77
C LEU A 43 4.73 -5.51 7.81
N PHE A 44 4.34 -5.56 6.55
CA PHE A 44 4.85 -4.68 5.51
C PHE A 44 3.71 -4.16 4.66
N PHE A 45 3.90 -2.94 4.16
CA PHE A 45 3.07 -2.43 3.08
C PHE A 45 3.97 -2.08 1.90
N TYR A 46 3.38 -1.74 0.78
CA TYR A 46 4.11 -1.65 -0.48
C TYR A 46 3.71 -0.42 -1.25
N VAL A 47 4.68 0.15 -1.97
CA VAL A 47 4.44 1.21 -2.94
C VAL A 47 4.86 0.67 -4.30
N LEU A 48 3.98 0.73 -5.28
CA LEU A 48 4.27 0.25 -6.62
C LEU A 48 5.28 1.15 -7.31
N ALA A 49 6.35 0.57 -7.84
CA ALA A 49 7.30 1.29 -8.67
C ALA A 49 7.01 1.06 -10.15
N ALA A 50 6.71 -0.17 -10.54
CA ALA A 50 6.36 -0.51 -11.92
C ALA A 50 5.65 -1.85 -11.93
N GLY A 51 4.73 -2.06 -12.83
CA GLY A 51 4.07 -3.33 -12.99
C GLY A 51 2.58 -3.27 -12.77
N ASP A 52 2.00 -4.39 -12.37
CA ASP A 52 0.56 -4.53 -12.21
C ASP A 52 0.29 -5.57 -11.13
N VAL A 53 -0.45 -5.18 -10.10
CA VAL A 53 -0.81 -6.05 -8.97
C VAL A 53 -2.32 -6.12 -8.88
N HIS A 54 -2.87 -7.33 -8.71
CA HIS A 54 -4.28 -7.50 -8.42
C HIS A 54 -4.45 -7.81 -6.94
N ILE A 55 -5.34 -7.08 -6.31
CA ILE A 55 -5.78 -7.32 -4.93
C ILE A 55 -7.04 -8.16 -5.02
N GLU A 56 -6.95 -9.41 -4.61
CA GLU A 56 -8.01 -10.41 -4.77
C GLU A 56 -8.71 -10.65 -3.44
N LEU A 57 -10.00 -10.38 -3.40
CA LEU A 57 -10.80 -10.56 -2.18
C LEU A 57 -11.17 -12.02 -1.96
N GLY A 58 -11.34 -12.76 -3.05
CA GLY A 58 -11.67 -14.18 -3.03
C GLY A 58 -11.48 -14.75 -4.42
N GLU A 59 -11.78 -16.05 -4.57
CA GLU A 59 -11.54 -16.72 -5.84
C GLU A 59 -12.40 -16.17 -6.98
N THR A 60 -13.64 -15.84 -6.68
CA THR A 60 -14.61 -15.41 -7.69
C THR A 60 -15.08 -13.98 -7.51
N GLU A 61 -14.70 -13.34 -6.41
CA GLU A 61 -15.08 -11.95 -6.17
C GLU A 61 -14.22 -11.01 -6.99
N GLY A 62 -14.65 -9.76 -7.00
CA GLY A 62 -13.96 -8.71 -7.70
C GLY A 62 -12.53 -8.51 -7.21
N ARG A 63 -11.76 -7.90 -8.04
CA ARG A 63 -10.38 -7.58 -7.73
C ARG A 63 -10.11 -6.10 -8.02
N LEU A 64 -9.16 -5.55 -7.28
CA LEU A 64 -8.71 -4.19 -7.50
C LEU A 64 -7.34 -4.24 -8.17
N ALA A 65 -7.14 -3.40 -9.18
CA ALA A 65 -5.85 -3.31 -9.85
C ALA A 65 -5.03 -2.18 -9.23
N VAL A 66 -3.77 -2.48 -8.95
CA VAL A 66 -2.77 -1.50 -8.54
C VAL A 66 -1.75 -1.45 -9.67
N ASN A 67 -1.80 -0.42 -10.49
CA ASN A 67 -1.00 -0.37 -11.71
C ASN A 67 -0.37 0.99 -12.00
N LYS A 68 -0.51 1.96 -11.10
CA LYS A 68 0.12 3.27 -11.27
C LYS A 68 1.29 3.41 -10.30
N PRO A 69 2.46 3.87 -10.79
CA PRO A 69 3.59 4.13 -9.90
C PRO A 69 3.16 5.05 -8.75
N GLY A 70 3.57 4.70 -7.54
CA GLY A 70 3.23 5.44 -6.35
C GLY A 70 1.99 4.92 -5.62
N GLU A 71 1.19 4.06 -6.22
CA GLU A 71 0.04 3.50 -5.53
C GLU A 71 0.47 2.60 -4.38
N VAL A 72 -0.25 2.72 -3.26
CA VAL A 72 0.01 1.96 -2.03
C VAL A 72 -0.91 0.76 -1.97
N PHE A 73 -0.37 -0.37 -1.54
CA PHE A 73 -1.20 -1.53 -1.24
C PHE A 73 -0.61 -2.27 -0.03
N GLY A 74 -1.41 -3.14 0.58
CA GLY A 74 -0.99 -3.86 1.77
C GLY A 74 -1.03 -3.03 3.03
N TRP A 75 -1.83 -1.97 3.08
CA TRP A 75 -1.88 -1.05 4.21
C TRP A 75 -2.45 -1.66 5.49
N SER A 76 -2.92 -2.91 5.47
CA SER A 76 -3.28 -3.62 6.71
C SER A 76 -2.13 -3.66 7.69
N ALA A 77 -0.89 -3.52 7.22
CA ALA A 77 0.28 -3.40 8.09
C ALA A 77 0.20 -2.18 9.01
N LEU A 78 -0.58 -1.17 8.64
CA LEU A 78 -0.71 0.09 9.38
C LEU A 78 -2.03 0.20 10.15
N VAL A 79 -2.91 -0.78 10.01
CA VAL A 79 -4.27 -0.72 10.56
C VAL A 79 -4.55 -2.00 11.34
N ALA A 80 -4.88 -1.86 12.64
CA ALA A 80 -5.26 -3.02 13.45
C ALA A 80 -6.46 -3.71 12.81
N PRO A 81 -6.53 -5.04 12.86
CA PRO A 81 -5.72 -6.00 13.61
C PRO A 81 -4.45 -6.49 12.90
N TYR A 82 -3.95 -5.78 11.90
CA TYR A 82 -2.68 -6.06 11.22
C TYR A 82 -2.65 -7.43 10.53
N VAL A 83 -3.73 -7.75 9.86
CA VAL A 83 -3.90 -8.99 9.09
C VAL A 83 -4.36 -8.60 7.69
N TYR A 84 -3.75 -9.18 6.68
CA TYR A 84 -4.16 -8.89 5.30
C TYR A 84 -5.57 -9.38 5.04
N THR A 85 -6.39 -8.52 4.46
CA THR A 85 -7.79 -8.81 4.16
C THR A 85 -8.00 -9.32 2.74
N ALA A 86 -6.94 -9.38 1.97
CA ALA A 86 -6.98 -9.82 0.57
C ALA A 86 -5.62 -10.38 0.18
N THR A 87 -5.57 -11.07 -0.95
CA THR A 87 -4.32 -11.60 -1.51
C THR A 87 -3.83 -10.67 -2.60
N ALA A 88 -2.54 -10.34 -2.60
CA ALA A 88 -1.92 -9.54 -3.65
C ALA A 88 -1.11 -10.44 -4.57
N ARG A 89 -1.38 -10.34 -5.87
CA ARG A 89 -0.73 -11.16 -6.90
C ARG A 89 -0.23 -10.26 -8.02
N SER A 90 1.02 -10.47 -8.42
CA SER A 90 1.55 -9.78 -9.61
C SER A 90 0.94 -10.43 -10.85
N VAL A 91 0.45 -9.59 -11.78
CA VAL A 91 -0.11 -10.10 -13.04
C VAL A 91 0.82 -9.83 -14.21
N LYS A 92 1.96 -9.22 -13.95
CA LYS A 92 3.11 -9.14 -14.84
C LYS A 92 4.33 -8.88 -13.97
N ASP A 93 5.53 -8.81 -14.56
CA ASP A 93 6.72 -8.52 -13.79
C ASP A 93 6.56 -7.18 -13.10
N THR A 94 6.83 -7.13 -11.80
CA THR A 94 6.46 -6.01 -10.95
C THR A 94 7.60 -5.64 -10.03
N LYS A 95 7.82 -4.34 -9.86
CA LYS A 95 8.79 -3.80 -8.92
C LYS A 95 8.05 -3.00 -7.87
N VAL A 96 8.36 -3.24 -6.61
CA VAL A 96 7.73 -2.55 -5.47
C VAL A 96 8.78 -2.07 -4.50
N ILE A 97 8.41 -1.08 -3.70
CA ILE A 97 9.16 -0.69 -2.51
C ILE A 97 8.42 -1.30 -1.32
N LYS A 98 9.13 -2.12 -0.56
CA LYS A 98 8.58 -2.81 0.60
C LYS A 98 8.96 -2.03 1.86
N ILE A 99 7.98 -1.61 2.62
CA ILE A 99 8.16 -0.73 3.76
C ILE A 99 7.60 -1.40 5.02
N SER A 100 8.40 -1.49 6.07
CA SER A 100 7.96 -2.15 7.30
C SER A 100 7.07 -1.23 8.13
N ARG A 101 6.13 -1.85 8.86
CA ARG A 101 5.34 -1.14 9.86
C ARG A 101 6.23 -0.50 10.91
N ASP A 102 7.26 -1.23 11.37
CA ASP A 102 8.15 -0.74 12.41
C ASP A 102 8.81 0.58 12.02
N LEU A 103 9.21 0.70 10.76
CA LEU A 103 9.82 1.94 10.26
C LEU A 103 8.85 3.12 10.38
N ILE A 104 7.59 2.90 10.00
CA ILE A 104 6.59 3.96 10.08
C ILE A 104 6.31 4.33 11.54
N GLU A 105 6.26 3.34 12.43
CA GLU A 105 6.08 3.62 13.86
C GLU A 105 7.23 4.45 14.42
N GLU A 106 8.46 4.17 14.01
CA GLU A 106 9.62 5.00 14.40
C GLU A 106 9.49 6.42 13.88
N VAL A 107 9.07 6.58 12.62
CA VAL A 107 8.85 7.91 12.04
C VAL A 107 7.78 8.68 12.80
N ILE A 108 6.69 8.01 13.18
CA ILE A 108 5.62 8.64 13.96
C ILE A 108 6.15 9.12 15.31
N GLN A 109 7.00 8.34 15.97
CA GLN A 109 7.56 8.72 17.25
C GLN A 109 8.59 9.85 17.13
N GLU A 110 9.43 9.79 16.11
CA GLU A 110 10.50 10.79 15.93
C GLU A 110 10.00 12.09 15.30
N HIS A 111 8.99 12.00 14.47
CA HIS A 111 8.43 13.14 13.72
C HIS A 111 6.90 13.07 13.74
N PRO A 112 6.28 13.37 14.91
CA PRO A 112 4.83 13.16 15.06
C PRO A 112 3.98 13.92 14.05
N ALA A 113 4.33 15.15 13.72
CA ALA A 113 3.55 15.94 12.75
C ALA A 113 3.56 15.28 11.38
N GLU A 114 4.69 14.75 10.96
CA GLU A 114 4.80 14.08 9.67
C GLU A 114 4.15 12.70 9.71
N GLY A 115 4.24 12.01 10.85
CA GLY A 115 3.52 10.75 11.05
C GLY A 115 2.02 10.95 10.94
N ILE A 116 1.49 12.04 11.50
CA ILE A 116 0.07 12.38 11.37
C ILE A 116 -0.28 12.62 9.91
N ALA A 117 0.58 13.30 9.15
CA ALA A 117 0.33 13.54 7.72
C ALA A 117 0.22 12.21 6.97
N VAL A 118 1.11 11.25 7.25
CA VAL A 118 1.06 9.92 6.64
C VAL A 118 -0.27 9.23 6.96
N LEU A 119 -0.69 9.27 8.22
CA LEU A 119 -1.92 8.60 8.64
C LEU A 119 -3.16 9.26 8.03
N LYS A 120 -3.17 10.58 7.91
CA LYS A 120 -4.26 11.29 7.23
C LYS A 120 -4.30 10.94 5.76
N ASN A 121 -3.16 10.88 5.11
CA ASN A 121 -3.09 10.48 3.70
C ASN A 121 -3.58 9.05 3.53
N LEU A 122 -3.20 8.16 4.42
CA LEU A 122 -3.69 6.78 4.39
C LEU A 122 -5.21 6.73 4.52
N SER A 123 -5.77 7.51 5.44
CA SER A 123 -7.21 7.58 5.61
C SER A 123 -7.91 8.00 4.32
N ALA A 124 -7.35 8.98 3.61
CA ALA A 124 -7.92 9.45 2.34
C ALA A 124 -7.83 8.36 1.27
N ILE A 125 -6.72 7.63 1.22
CA ILE A 125 -6.56 6.53 0.26
C ILE A 125 -7.58 5.44 0.52
N ILE A 126 -7.74 5.04 1.77
CA ILE A 126 -8.70 4.00 2.16
C ILE A 126 -10.14 4.47 1.85
N ALA A 127 -10.46 5.71 2.17
CA ALA A 127 -11.78 6.25 1.87
C ALA A 127 -12.07 6.26 0.36
N GLY A 128 -11.05 6.55 -0.45
CA GLY A 128 -11.19 6.49 -1.90
C GLY A 128 -11.49 5.09 -2.41
N ARG A 129 -10.78 4.09 -1.86
CA ARG A 129 -11.03 2.70 -2.20
C ARG A 129 -12.41 2.25 -1.77
N LEU A 130 -12.85 2.68 -0.60
CA LEU A 130 -14.17 2.35 -0.08
C LEU A 130 -15.26 2.96 -0.97
N ARG A 131 -15.11 4.23 -1.37
CA ARG A 131 -16.07 4.87 -2.29
C ARG A 131 -16.16 4.10 -3.61
N PHE A 132 -15.01 3.70 -4.14
CA PHE A 132 -14.98 2.90 -5.37
C PHE A 132 -15.74 1.59 -5.19
N SER A 133 -15.52 0.90 -4.06
CA SER A 133 -16.20 -0.36 -3.76
C SER A 133 -17.71 -0.17 -3.64
N TYR A 134 -18.16 0.93 -3.03
CA TYR A 134 -19.57 1.25 -2.94
C TYR A 134 -20.17 1.46 -4.33
N GLN A 135 -19.45 2.12 -5.22
CA GLN A 135 -19.92 2.33 -6.58
C GLN A 135 -20.07 1.00 -7.33
N GLN A 136 -19.20 0.04 -7.06
CA GLN A 136 -19.30 -1.29 -7.66
C GLN A 136 -20.50 -2.08 -7.13
N LEU A 137 -20.84 -1.88 -5.86
CA LEU A 137 -21.95 -2.57 -5.22
C LEU A 137 -23.29 -1.92 -5.48
N ALA A 138 -23.33 -0.63 -5.75
CA ALA A 138 -24.56 0.11 -5.97
C ALA A 138 -25.00 -0.08 -7.41
N PRO A 139 -26.04 -0.85 -7.68
CA PRO A 139 -26.52 -1.00 -9.05
C PRO A 139 -27.06 0.33 -9.53
N GLU A 140 -27.12 0.47 -10.83
CA GLU A 140 -27.70 1.67 -11.41
C GLU A 140 -29.15 1.81 -10.98
N ALA A 141 -29.49 2.99 -10.57
CA ALA A 141 -30.85 3.29 -10.20
C ALA A 141 -31.76 3.28 -11.43
#